data_fb73cb952aea6dc71c7c2b2fd68383ed
#
_entry.id   fb73cb952aea6dc71c7c2b2fd68383ed
#
_cell.length_a   1.000
_cell.length_b   1.000
_cell.length_c   1.000
_cell.angle_alpha   90.00
_cell.angle_beta   90.00
_cell.angle_gamma   90.00
#
_symmetry.space_group_name_H-M   'P 1'
#
loop_
_entity.id
_entity.type
_entity.pdbx_description
1 polymer ?
#
loop_
_entity_poly.entity_id
_entity_poly.type
_entity_poly.pdbx_seq_one_letter_code
_entity_poly.pdbx_strand_id
1 'polypeptide(L)'
;MTLKLKPLDQQVIVITGATSGIGLATAQAAHKAGARLVLAARSQADLDTVARDLGGRVAVVAADVADPAAVRRIHEAAHSTFGALDTWVNNAGVGMWGRLEQGKLEDFKKLYETNFWGIVNGSLEAIKHLKKHGGALINLGSVVSDVAVPIQGMYASSKHAVKGFTDALRIELADEKAPVSVTLIKPAAIDTPFPEHARNYLTEKPKLPQPVYAPEEVAKAILHAATHPVRDIYVGGGGKLMSTTNKYAPGAMDWLEAKTGVAQQKQEGTRAVDPAGSLHRPNAPHAKVRGSNPSHVMETSLYTRATLHPVLAGVAAAAGLAATIALVASRSRTGLKDAGVPQPGEHEPRVPATDN
;
A
#
# COMPACT_ATOMS: atom_id res chain seq x y z
N MET A 1 26.72 10.55 -3.95
CA MET A 1 26.40 10.64 -2.51
C MET A 1 25.11 9.89 -2.26
N THR A 2 25.05 9.03 -1.25
CA THR A 2 23.79 8.37 -0.85
C THR A 2 22.90 9.41 -0.18
N LEU A 3 21.70 9.62 -0.68
CA LEU A 3 20.72 10.53 -0.11
C LEU A 3 20.38 10.09 1.33
N LYS A 4 20.58 10.96 2.30
CA LYS A 4 20.26 10.73 3.70
C LYS A 4 19.02 11.54 4.07
N LEU A 5 17.92 10.87 4.40
CA LEU A 5 16.70 11.50 4.88
C LEU A 5 16.76 11.66 6.40
N LYS A 6 16.06 12.68 6.93
CA LYS A 6 16.00 12.95 8.38
C LYS A 6 15.21 11.87 9.11
N PRO A 7 15.45 11.62 10.41
CA PRO A 7 14.55 10.84 11.25
C PRO A 7 13.19 11.56 11.40
N LEU A 8 12.12 10.79 11.70
CA LEU A 8 10.73 11.30 11.68
C LEU A 8 10.48 12.45 12.66
N ASP A 9 11.09 12.42 13.85
CA ASP A 9 10.95 13.45 14.88
C ASP A 9 11.57 14.81 14.48
N GLN A 10 12.37 14.84 13.44
CA GLN A 10 12.96 16.05 12.87
C GLN A 10 12.23 16.56 11.61
N GLN A 11 11.25 15.80 11.11
CA GLN A 11 10.58 16.13 9.84
C GLN A 11 9.33 17.01 10.03
N VAL A 12 9.08 17.82 9.00
CA VAL A 12 7.77 18.39 8.67
C VAL A 12 7.19 17.57 7.51
N ILE A 13 6.06 16.90 7.77
CA ILE A 13 5.44 15.98 6.83
C ILE A 13 4.08 16.54 6.39
N VAL A 14 3.91 16.77 5.09
CA VAL A 14 2.62 17.08 4.48
C VAL A 14 1.91 15.79 4.09
N ILE A 15 0.62 15.66 4.43
CA ILE A 15 -0.22 14.50 4.07
C ILE A 15 -1.54 15.01 3.48
N THR A 16 -1.79 14.68 2.22
CA THR A 16 -3.08 14.96 1.57
C THR A 16 -4.07 13.81 1.77
N GLY A 17 -5.37 14.10 1.86
CA GLY A 17 -6.40 13.09 2.18
C GLY A 17 -6.23 12.53 3.60
N ALA A 18 -5.89 13.40 4.55
CA ALA A 18 -5.47 13.02 5.90
C ALA A 18 -6.61 12.72 6.88
N THR A 19 -7.87 12.88 6.49
CA THR A 19 -9.02 12.76 7.41
C THR A 19 -9.59 11.35 7.53
N SER A 20 -9.14 10.39 6.71
CA SER A 20 -9.63 9.02 6.80
C SER A 20 -8.61 8.00 6.26
N GLY A 21 -8.86 6.71 6.51
CA GLY A 21 -8.15 5.58 5.92
C GLY A 21 -6.62 5.67 6.10
N ILE A 22 -5.91 5.44 5.00
CA ILE A 22 -4.43 5.42 4.97
C ILE A 22 -3.84 6.77 5.41
N GLY A 23 -4.43 7.90 4.97
CA GLY A 23 -3.94 9.23 5.32
C GLY A 23 -4.00 9.49 6.81
N LEU A 24 -5.13 9.17 7.45
CA LEU A 24 -5.31 9.30 8.90
C LEU A 24 -4.39 8.35 9.68
N ALA A 25 -4.30 7.08 9.28
CA ALA A 25 -3.36 6.13 9.90
C ALA A 25 -1.90 6.62 9.81
N THR A 26 -1.52 7.21 8.66
CA THR A 26 -0.19 7.79 8.47
C THR A 26 0.02 9.01 9.37
N ALA A 27 -0.97 9.91 9.46
CA ALA A 27 -0.91 11.08 10.34
C ALA A 27 -0.73 10.68 11.81
N GLN A 28 -1.52 9.71 12.28
CA GLN A 28 -1.43 9.18 13.65
C GLN A 28 -0.05 8.56 13.93
N ALA A 29 0.46 7.73 13.01
CA ALA A 29 1.75 7.08 13.17
C ALA A 29 2.92 8.08 13.10
N ALA A 30 2.87 9.06 12.20
CA ALA A 30 3.88 10.11 12.07
C ALA A 30 3.90 11.04 13.31
N HIS A 31 2.72 11.43 13.81
CA HIS A 31 2.59 12.23 15.03
C HIS A 31 3.16 11.49 16.25
N LYS A 32 2.83 10.21 16.39
CA LYS A 32 3.39 9.34 17.45
C LYS A 32 4.91 9.23 17.36
N ALA A 33 5.48 9.24 16.15
CA ALA A 33 6.92 9.23 15.91
C ALA A 33 7.59 10.60 16.12
N GLY A 34 6.86 11.64 16.50
CA GLY A 34 7.41 12.95 16.84
C GLY A 34 7.40 13.97 15.67
N ALA A 35 6.93 13.63 14.48
CA ALA A 35 6.88 14.52 13.33
C ALA A 35 5.95 15.72 13.54
N ARG A 36 6.24 16.83 12.85
CA ARG A 36 5.35 17.99 12.68
C ARG A 36 4.52 17.77 11.42
N LEU A 37 3.23 18.01 11.46
CA LEU A 37 2.31 17.62 10.40
C LEU A 37 1.57 18.80 9.78
N VAL A 38 1.46 18.78 8.46
CA VAL A 38 0.48 19.60 7.74
C VAL A 38 -0.50 18.64 7.08
N LEU A 39 -1.74 18.66 7.56
CA LEU A 39 -2.79 17.76 7.12
C LEU A 39 -3.73 18.51 6.18
N ALA A 40 -3.98 17.94 5.01
CA ALA A 40 -4.86 18.53 4.01
C ALA A 40 -5.98 17.56 3.61
N ALA A 41 -7.20 18.10 3.53
CA ALA A 41 -8.39 17.41 3.02
C ALA A 41 -9.44 18.44 2.62
N ARG A 42 -10.55 18.02 2.00
CA ARG A 42 -11.62 18.94 1.58
C ARG A 42 -12.51 19.43 2.74
N SER A 43 -12.67 18.62 3.79
CA SER A 43 -13.53 18.92 4.94
C SER A 43 -12.73 19.59 6.05
N GLN A 44 -12.97 20.89 6.29
CA GLN A 44 -12.36 21.63 7.42
C GLN A 44 -12.78 21.01 8.76
N ALA A 45 -14.05 20.67 8.93
CA ALA A 45 -14.57 20.12 10.19
C ALA A 45 -13.89 18.79 10.60
N ASP A 46 -13.62 17.91 9.61
CA ASP A 46 -12.91 16.66 9.87
C ASP A 46 -11.43 16.93 10.19
N LEU A 47 -10.80 17.88 9.50
CA LEU A 47 -9.43 18.32 9.79
C LEU A 47 -9.30 18.87 11.21
N ASP A 48 -10.23 19.70 11.64
CA ASP A 48 -10.24 20.29 13.00
C ASP A 48 -10.41 19.18 14.06
N THR A 49 -11.22 18.17 13.77
CA THR A 49 -11.38 17.01 14.65
C THR A 49 -10.07 16.22 14.76
N VAL A 50 -9.46 15.90 13.62
CA VAL A 50 -8.18 15.15 13.60
C VAL A 50 -7.07 15.96 14.30
N ALA A 51 -6.98 17.27 14.06
CA ALA A 51 -5.99 18.12 14.70
C ALA A 51 -6.17 18.19 16.23
N ARG A 52 -7.42 18.24 16.70
CA ARG A 52 -7.75 18.20 18.14
C ARG A 52 -7.35 16.88 18.78
N ASP A 53 -7.65 15.76 18.10
CA ASP A 53 -7.37 14.41 18.60
C ASP A 53 -5.86 14.11 18.67
N LEU A 54 -5.08 14.62 17.70
CA LEU A 54 -3.63 14.48 17.67
C LEU A 54 -2.94 15.45 18.64
N GLY A 55 -3.50 16.63 18.86
CA GLY A 55 -2.88 17.67 19.68
C GLY A 55 -1.77 18.45 18.95
N GLY A 56 -0.93 19.15 19.70
CA GLY A 56 0.10 20.08 19.16
C GLY A 56 0.97 19.51 18.03
N ARG A 57 1.65 20.40 17.30
CA ARG A 57 2.51 20.11 16.12
C ARG A 57 1.74 19.70 14.87
N VAL A 58 0.48 20.09 14.75
CA VAL A 58 -0.36 19.83 13.58
C VAL A 58 -0.91 21.16 13.06
N ALA A 59 -0.73 21.43 11.78
CA ALA A 59 -1.42 22.45 11.01
C ALA A 59 -2.40 21.77 10.06
N VAL A 60 -3.51 22.45 9.75
CA VAL A 60 -4.54 21.92 8.86
C VAL A 60 -4.86 22.91 7.74
N VAL A 61 -5.14 22.39 6.54
CA VAL A 61 -5.49 23.19 5.36
C VAL A 61 -6.66 22.54 4.63
N ALA A 62 -7.81 23.19 4.59
CA ALA A 62 -8.90 22.77 3.72
C ALA A 62 -8.53 23.02 2.25
N ALA A 63 -8.38 21.94 1.49
CA ALA A 63 -7.91 21.98 0.11
C ALA A 63 -8.49 20.83 -0.73
N ASP A 64 -8.93 21.16 -1.96
CA ASP A 64 -9.07 20.16 -3.04
C ASP A 64 -7.73 20.09 -3.77
N VAL A 65 -7.12 18.90 -3.82
CA VAL A 65 -5.84 18.68 -4.51
C VAL A 65 -5.94 18.89 -6.02
N ALA A 66 -7.14 18.87 -6.59
CA ALA A 66 -7.38 19.19 -7.99
C ALA A 66 -7.13 20.68 -8.31
N ASP A 67 -7.16 21.55 -7.29
CA ASP A 67 -6.88 22.99 -7.43
C ASP A 67 -5.40 23.29 -7.10
N PRO A 68 -4.58 23.71 -8.10
CA PRO A 68 -3.18 24.07 -7.85
C PRO A 68 -2.99 25.20 -6.84
N ALA A 69 -3.93 26.15 -6.75
CA ALA A 69 -3.86 27.23 -5.78
C ALA A 69 -4.08 26.72 -4.35
N ALA A 70 -5.01 25.77 -4.17
CA ALA A 70 -5.20 25.10 -2.89
C ALA A 70 -3.97 24.30 -2.47
N VAL A 71 -3.33 23.59 -3.40
CA VAL A 71 -2.09 22.83 -3.15
C VAL A 71 -0.95 23.77 -2.73
N ARG A 72 -0.83 24.95 -3.34
CA ARG A 72 0.15 25.96 -2.93
C ARG A 72 -0.07 26.41 -1.48
N ARG A 73 -1.33 26.63 -1.05
CA ARG A 73 -1.62 26.97 0.35
C ARG A 73 -1.16 25.90 1.35
N ILE A 74 -1.18 24.61 0.94
CA ILE A 74 -0.64 23.52 1.80
C ILE A 74 0.87 23.69 1.99
N HIS A 75 1.61 23.99 0.93
CA HIS A 75 3.05 24.26 0.99
C HIS A 75 3.36 25.50 1.83
N GLU A 76 2.63 26.60 1.61
CA GLU A 76 2.77 27.83 2.38
C GLU A 76 2.53 27.60 3.88
N ALA A 77 1.54 26.76 4.24
CA ALA A 77 1.27 26.39 5.63
C ALA A 77 2.44 25.63 6.28
N ALA A 78 3.14 24.75 5.54
CA ALA A 78 4.32 24.06 6.05
C ALA A 78 5.45 25.06 6.39
N HIS A 79 5.69 26.03 5.51
CA HIS A 79 6.69 27.06 5.73
C HIS A 79 6.31 28.06 6.82
N SER A 80 5.10 28.60 6.80
CA SER A 80 4.68 29.62 7.76
C SER A 80 4.55 29.09 9.18
N THR A 81 4.14 27.81 9.35
CA THR A 81 3.96 27.21 10.67
C THR A 81 5.24 26.58 11.23
N PHE A 82 6.00 25.88 10.37
CA PHE A 82 7.12 25.05 10.82
C PHE A 82 8.47 25.41 10.21
N GLY A 83 8.53 26.34 9.26
CA GLY A 83 9.76 26.80 8.60
C GLY A 83 10.41 25.78 7.68
N ALA A 84 9.78 24.64 7.39
CA ALA A 84 10.37 23.53 6.64
C ALA A 84 9.32 22.67 5.92
N LEU A 85 9.82 21.85 4.97
CA LEU A 85 9.10 20.74 4.34
C LEU A 85 10.13 19.64 4.05
N ASP A 86 10.00 18.50 4.71
CA ASP A 86 10.94 17.39 4.56
C ASP A 86 10.33 16.22 3.77
N THR A 87 9.03 15.95 3.97
CA THR A 87 8.32 14.87 3.25
C THR A 87 6.94 15.35 2.78
N TRP A 88 6.61 15.05 1.53
CA TRP A 88 5.29 15.28 0.96
C TRP A 88 4.65 13.95 0.56
N VAL A 89 3.46 13.67 1.12
CA VAL A 89 2.69 12.45 0.85
C VAL A 89 1.43 12.81 0.05
N ASN A 90 1.43 12.47 -1.23
CA ASN A 90 0.26 12.54 -2.10
C ASN A 90 -0.60 11.29 -1.88
N ASN A 91 -1.52 11.35 -0.92
CA ASN A 91 -2.40 10.24 -0.57
C ASN A 91 -3.86 10.47 -0.97
N ALA A 92 -4.30 11.70 -1.13
CA ALA A 92 -5.68 12.01 -1.54
C ALA A 92 -6.09 11.23 -2.79
N GLY A 93 -7.25 10.60 -2.74
CA GLY A 93 -7.78 9.82 -3.85
C GLY A 93 -9.22 9.39 -3.63
N VAL A 94 -9.91 9.10 -4.72
CA VAL A 94 -11.30 8.66 -4.76
C VAL A 94 -11.45 7.39 -5.59
N GLY A 95 -12.42 6.55 -5.23
CA GLY A 95 -12.75 5.32 -5.93
C GLY A 95 -13.97 5.46 -6.84
N MET A 96 -14.08 4.52 -7.77
CA MET A 96 -15.26 4.37 -8.59
C MET A 96 -15.49 2.90 -8.90
N TRP A 97 -16.72 2.43 -8.71
CA TRP A 97 -17.17 1.09 -9.07
C TRP A 97 -18.28 1.17 -10.13
N GLY A 98 -18.14 0.41 -11.19
CA GLY A 98 -19.10 0.29 -12.29
C GLY A 98 -18.43 -0.14 -13.58
N ARG A 99 -19.23 -0.65 -14.53
CA ARG A 99 -18.73 -0.93 -15.88
C ARG A 99 -18.43 0.39 -16.59
N LEU A 100 -17.46 0.37 -17.49
CA LEU A 100 -17.00 1.59 -18.19
C LEU A 100 -18.14 2.25 -18.97
N GLU A 101 -19.00 1.47 -19.62
CA GLU A 101 -20.13 1.98 -20.39
C GLU A 101 -21.26 2.59 -19.52
N GLN A 102 -21.27 2.33 -18.21
CA GLN A 102 -22.28 2.85 -17.28
C GLN A 102 -21.90 4.19 -16.67
N GLY A 103 -20.61 4.51 -16.67
CA GLY A 103 -20.09 5.68 -16.00
C GLY A 103 -20.29 6.96 -16.81
N LYS A 104 -20.53 8.08 -16.12
CA LYS A 104 -20.63 9.40 -16.74
C LYS A 104 -19.26 10.00 -16.99
N LEU A 105 -19.08 10.65 -18.13
CA LEU A 105 -17.81 11.28 -18.49
C LEU A 105 -17.36 12.36 -17.47
N GLU A 106 -18.31 13.10 -16.92
CA GLU A 106 -18.04 14.08 -15.87
C GLU A 106 -17.43 13.47 -14.60
N ASP A 107 -17.95 12.30 -14.18
CA ASP A 107 -17.42 11.57 -13.03
C ASP A 107 -16.01 10.99 -13.34
N PHE A 108 -15.78 10.55 -14.56
CA PHE A 108 -14.46 10.09 -15.01
C PHE A 108 -13.42 11.22 -14.97
N LYS A 109 -13.79 12.39 -15.47
CA LYS A 109 -12.93 13.58 -15.40
C LYS A 109 -12.63 13.97 -13.96
N LYS A 110 -13.66 14.03 -13.09
CA LYS A 110 -13.47 14.38 -11.67
C LYS A 110 -12.59 13.37 -10.92
N LEU A 111 -12.71 12.08 -11.22
CA LEU A 111 -11.81 11.06 -10.67
C LEU A 111 -10.35 11.33 -11.09
N TYR A 112 -10.10 11.66 -12.35
CA TYR A 112 -8.77 11.99 -12.84
C TYR A 112 -8.22 13.28 -12.24
N GLU A 113 -9.06 14.30 -12.07
CA GLU A 113 -8.68 15.56 -11.40
C GLU A 113 -8.13 15.29 -10.00
N THR A 114 -8.78 14.41 -9.24
CA THR A 114 -8.33 14.08 -7.89
C THR A 114 -7.14 13.12 -7.90
N ASN A 115 -7.27 11.97 -8.59
CA ASN A 115 -6.32 10.86 -8.47
C ASN A 115 -5.01 11.09 -9.21
N PHE A 116 -5.07 11.76 -10.37
CA PHE A 116 -3.89 12.00 -11.21
C PHE A 116 -3.43 13.46 -11.08
N TRP A 117 -4.26 14.44 -11.43
CA TRP A 117 -3.85 15.84 -11.39
C TRP A 117 -3.55 16.30 -9.96
N GLY A 118 -4.26 15.79 -8.95
CA GLY A 118 -3.93 16.07 -7.54
C GLY A 118 -2.52 15.61 -7.16
N ILE A 119 -2.09 14.44 -7.64
CA ILE A 119 -0.70 13.96 -7.43
C ILE A 119 0.30 14.80 -8.23
N VAL A 120 -0.01 15.16 -9.48
CA VAL A 120 0.84 16.05 -10.29
C VAL A 120 1.01 17.40 -9.60
N ASN A 121 -0.08 18.05 -9.20
CA ASN A 121 -0.06 19.35 -8.51
C ASN A 121 0.80 19.28 -7.22
N GLY A 122 0.55 18.27 -6.36
CA GLY A 122 1.30 18.10 -5.12
C GLY A 122 2.78 17.81 -5.35
N SER A 123 3.10 16.97 -6.35
CA SER A 123 4.49 16.63 -6.69
C SER A 123 5.25 17.85 -7.22
N LEU A 124 4.66 18.58 -8.18
CA LEU A 124 5.31 19.76 -8.77
C LEU A 124 5.46 20.90 -7.75
N GLU A 125 4.52 21.04 -6.80
CA GLU A 125 4.67 22.03 -5.74
C GLU A 125 5.76 21.61 -4.74
N ALA A 126 5.78 20.36 -4.29
CA ALA A 126 6.76 19.85 -3.34
C ALA A 126 8.21 19.94 -3.85
N ILE A 127 8.45 19.59 -5.12
CA ILE A 127 9.81 19.59 -5.68
C ILE A 127 10.43 20.98 -5.77
N LYS A 128 9.66 22.07 -5.79
CA LYS A 128 10.20 23.44 -5.73
C LYS A 128 11.05 23.66 -4.49
N HIS A 129 10.67 23.05 -3.38
CA HIS A 129 11.39 23.09 -2.12
C HIS A 129 12.40 21.94 -2.00
N LEU A 130 11.97 20.71 -2.27
CA LEU A 130 12.76 19.50 -2.04
C LEU A 130 14.04 19.45 -2.89
N LYS A 131 14.05 20.00 -4.11
CA LYS A 131 15.25 20.13 -4.93
C LYS A 131 16.36 20.91 -4.25
N LYS A 132 16.01 21.89 -3.44
CA LYS A 132 16.98 22.80 -2.78
C LYS A 132 17.43 22.28 -1.42
N HIS A 133 16.55 21.60 -0.70
CA HIS A 133 16.75 21.25 0.71
C HIS A 133 16.90 19.75 0.96
N GLY A 134 16.59 18.92 -0.04
CA GLY A 134 16.49 17.49 0.10
C GLY A 134 15.17 17.05 0.73
N GLY A 135 14.84 15.77 0.62
CA GLY A 135 13.67 15.20 1.26
C GLY A 135 12.99 14.07 0.47
N ALA A 136 11.77 13.72 0.87
CA ALA A 136 11.02 12.62 0.27
C ALA A 136 9.70 13.09 -0.35
N LEU A 137 9.43 12.61 -1.56
CA LEU A 137 8.15 12.71 -2.24
C LEU A 137 7.55 11.31 -2.35
N ILE A 138 6.37 11.11 -1.79
CA ILE A 138 5.71 9.80 -1.71
C ILE A 138 4.36 9.87 -2.39
N ASN A 139 4.18 9.12 -3.47
CA ASN A 139 2.94 9.04 -4.23
C ASN A 139 2.19 7.74 -3.92
N LEU A 140 0.90 7.83 -3.59
CA LEU A 140 0.04 6.67 -3.42
C LEU A 140 -0.49 6.19 -4.78
N GLY A 141 0.13 5.12 -5.29
CA GLY A 141 -0.40 4.30 -6.35
C GLY A 141 -1.44 3.31 -5.84
N SER A 142 -1.37 2.11 -6.36
CA SER A 142 -2.12 0.91 -5.98
C SER A 142 -1.50 -0.29 -6.69
N VAL A 143 -1.85 -1.51 -6.30
CA VAL A 143 -1.58 -2.69 -7.13
C VAL A 143 -2.18 -2.53 -8.53
N VAL A 144 -3.32 -1.83 -8.65
CA VAL A 144 -3.93 -1.53 -9.95
C VAL A 144 -3.24 -0.39 -10.72
N SER A 145 -2.04 0.02 -10.30
CA SER A 145 -1.08 0.76 -11.15
C SER A 145 -0.31 -0.15 -12.11
N ASP A 146 -0.35 -1.46 -11.89
CA ASP A 146 0.34 -2.48 -12.70
C ASP A 146 -0.62 -3.47 -13.36
N VAL A 147 -1.86 -3.59 -12.88
CA VAL A 147 -2.86 -4.53 -13.40
C VAL A 147 -4.24 -3.86 -13.41
N ALA A 148 -5.04 -4.11 -14.44
CA ALA A 148 -6.42 -3.68 -14.49
C ALA A 148 -7.33 -4.71 -13.82
N VAL A 149 -8.42 -4.23 -13.20
CA VAL A 149 -9.46 -5.09 -12.62
C VAL A 149 -10.83 -4.64 -13.16
N PRO A 150 -11.78 -5.57 -13.35
CA PRO A 150 -13.10 -5.21 -13.87
C PRO A 150 -13.84 -4.29 -12.89
N ILE A 151 -14.82 -3.54 -13.39
CA ILE A 151 -15.64 -2.57 -12.67
C ILE A 151 -14.91 -1.45 -11.91
N GLN A 152 -13.58 -1.37 -12.02
CA GLN A 152 -12.74 -0.26 -11.56
C GLN A 152 -11.85 0.30 -12.68
N GLY A 153 -12.25 0.18 -13.94
CA GLY A 153 -11.41 0.52 -15.10
C GLY A 153 -10.89 1.95 -15.09
N MET A 154 -11.72 2.96 -14.76
CA MET A 154 -11.27 4.35 -14.69
C MET A 154 -10.36 4.62 -13.47
N TYR A 155 -10.60 3.95 -12.34
CA TYR A 155 -9.68 4.01 -11.20
C TYR A 155 -8.34 3.38 -11.55
N ALA A 156 -8.32 2.19 -12.12
CA ALA A 156 -7.10 1.51 -12.54
C ALA A 156 -6.30 2.35 -13.55
N SER A 157 -6.96 2.92 -14.57
CA SER A 157 -6.29 3.77 -15.56
C SER A 157 -5.67 5.02 -14.91
N SER A 158 -6.34 5.67 -13.95
CA SER A 158 -5.77 6.79 -13.21
C SER A 158 -4.52 6.40 -12.41
N LYS A 159 -4.51 5.20 -11.82
CA LYS A 159 -3.35 4.69 -11.07
C LYS A 159 -2.19 4.23 -11.96
N HIS A 160 -2.46 3.76 -13.18
CA HIS A 160 -1.41 3.56 -14.21
C HIS A 160 -0.78 4.90 -14.62
N ALA A 161 -1.58 5.95 -14.82
CA ALA A 161 -1.09 7.28 -15.12
C ALA A 161 -0.19 7.82 -13.99
N VAL A 162 -0.59 7.64 -12.72
CA VAL A 162 0.24 8.00 -11.55
C VAL A 162 1.59 7.29 -11.57
N LYS A 163 1.61 5.99 -11.92
CA LYS A 163 2.88 5.26 -12.03
C LYS A 163 3.78 5.84 -13.10
N GLY A 164 3.25 6.05 -14.31
CA GLY A 164 4.01 6.63 -15.43
C GLY A 164 4.58 7.99 -15.10
N PHE A 165 3.77 8.88 -14.51
CA PHE A 165 4.21 10.19 -14.05
C PHE A 165 5.30 10.09 -12.96
N THR A 166 5.12 9.23 -11.96
CA THR A 166 6.09 9.07 -10.88
C THR A 166 7.41 8.52 -11.39
N ASP A 167 7.39 7.58 -12.33
CA ASP A 167 8.59 7.02 -12.95
C ASP A 167 9.35 8.09 -13.76
N ALA A 168 8.66 8.90 -14.56
CA ALA A 168 9.26 10.00 -15.33
C ALA A 168 9.88 11.06 -14.40
N LEU A 169 9.13 11.52 -13.40
CA LEU A 169 9.62 12.53 -12.44
C LEU A 169 10.87 12.05 -11.70
N ARG A 170 10.94 10.77 -11.35
CA ARG A 170 12.11 10.18 -10.69
C ARG A 170 13.35 10.22 -11.60
N ILE A 171 13.17 9.93 -12.90
CA ILE A 171 14.26 9.97 -13.88
C ILE A 171 14.75 11.39 -14.08
N GLU A 172 13.86 12.36 -14.22
CA GLU A 172 14.22 13.78 -14.38
C GLU A 172 14.97 14.33 -13.17
N LEU A 173 14.47 14.03 -11.94
CA LEU A 173 15.15 14.45 -10.72
C LEU A 173 16.53 13.76 -10.53
N ALA A 174 16.69 12.54 -11.01
CA ALA A 174 17.97 11.83 -10.99
C ALA A 174 18.97 12.44 -11.99
N ASP A 175 18.52 12.81 -13.20
CA ASP A 175 19.33 13.50 -14.21
C ASP A 175 19.84 14.85 -13.68
N GLU A 176 18.97 15.61 -13.01
CA GLU A 176 19.33 16.87 -12.34
C GLU A 176 20.19 16.68 -11.08
N LYS A 177 20.43 15.44 -10.64
CA LYS A 177 21.12 15.11 -9.36
C LYS A 177 20.44 15.77 -8.14
N ALA A 178 19.11 15.96 -8.22
CA ALA A 178 18.34 16.56 -7.15
C ALA A 178 18.32 15.65 -5.91
N PRO A 179 18.49 16.17 -4.69
CA PRO A 179 18.52 15.38 -3.45
C PRO A 179 17.11 14.97 -2.99
N VAL A 180 16.30 14.38 -3.89
CA VAL A 180 14.90 14.03 -3.65
C VAL A 180 14.69 12.53 -3.82
N SER A 181 14.19 11.87 -2.77
CA SER A 181 13.70 10.49 -2.87
C SER A 181 12.27 10.49 -3.39
N VAL A 182 12.01 9.82 -4.51
CA VAL A 182 10.65 9.67 -5.06
C VAL A 182 10.19 8.22 -4.94
N THR A 183 9.19 7.99 -4.11
CA THR A 183 8.67 6.64 -3.83
C THR A 183 7.23 6.48 -4.32
N LEU A 184 6.94 5.37 -4.99
CA LEU A 184 5.57 4.94 -5.30
C LEU A 184 5.16 3.82 -4.34
N ILE A 185 4.15 4.09 -3.50
CA ILE A 185 3.54 3.06 -2.65
C ILE A 185 2.41 2.39 -3.43
N LYS A 186 2.39 1.07 -3.46
CA LYS A 186 1.41 0.25 -4.18
C LYS A 186 0.63 -0.66 -3.21
N PRO A 187 -0.40 -0.14 -2.53
CA PRO A 187 -1.23 -0.96 -1.67
C PRO A 187 -2.06 -1.98 -2.47
N ALA A 188 -2.26 -3.17 -1.90
CA ALA A 188 -3.29 -4.11 -2.28
C ALA A 188 -4.67 -3.63 -1.79
N ALA A 189 -5.62 -4.53 -1.52
CA ALA A 189 -6.87 -4.19 -0.87
C ALA A 189 -6.63 -3.81 0.60
N ILE A 190 -7.04 -2.61 1.01
CA ILE A 190 -6.80 -2.06 2.34
C ILE A 190 -8.12 -1.71 3.02
N ASP A 191 -8.32 -2.17 4.25
CA ASP A 191 -9.51 -1.92 5.06
C ASP A 191 -9.62 -0.44 5.47
N THR A 192 -10.23 0.33 4.61
CA THR A 192 -10.48 1.76 4.79
C THR A 192 -11.88 2.12 4.35
N PRO A 193 -12.42 3.30 4.70
CA PRO A 193 -13.71 3.76 4.19
C PRO A 193 -13.74 4.02 2.66
N PHE A 194 -12.69 3.66 1.92
CA PHE A 194 -12.57 3.91 0.48
C PHE A 194 -13.73 3.36 -0.36
N PRO A 195 -14.25 2.12 -0.14
CA PRO A 195 -15.43 1.64 -0.87
C PRO A 195 -16.71 2.42 -0.52
N GLU A 196 -16.83 2.89 0.73
CA GLU A 196 -17.98 3.66 1.21
C GLU A 196 -17.99 5.08 0.61
N HIS A 197 -16.80 5.63 0.36
CA HIS A 197 -16.61 6.96 -0.23
C HIS A 197 -16.63 6.96 -1.76
N ALA A 198 -16.64 5.80 -2.39
CA ALA A 198 -16.52 5.69 -3.83
C ALA A 198 -17.81 6.05 -4.56
N ARG A 199 -17.67 6.63 -5.78
CA ARG A 199 -18.76 6.70 -6.74
C ARG A 199 -19.14 5.28 -7.15
N ASN A 200 -20.40 4.90 -6.96
CA ASN A 200 -20.87 3.55 -7.23
C ASN A 200 -21.99 3.52 -8.27
N TYR A 201 -21.77 2.84 -9.37
CA TYR A 201 -22.75 2.58 -10.44
C TYR A 201 -23.37 1.17 -10.34
N LEU A 202 -22.93 0.36 -9.36
CA LEU A 202 -23.52 -0.94 -9.09
C LEU A 202 -24.78 -0.78 -8.25
N THR A 203 -25.65 -1.78 -8.29
CA THR A 203 -26.81 -1.88 -7.40
C THR A 203 -26.42 -2.32 -6.00
N GLU A 204 -25.36 -3.13 -5.90
CA GLU A 204 -24.83 -3.67 -4.65
C GLU A 204 -23.76 -2.75 -4.02
N LYS A 205 -23.48 -2.94 -2.75
CA LYS A 205 -22.35 -2.29 -2.09
C LYS A 205 -21.02 -2.79 -2.67
N PRO A 206 -20.05 -1.90 -2.94
CA PRO A 206 -18.71 -2.30 -3.28
C PRO A 206 -18.06 -3.06 -2.11
N LYS A 207 -17.20 -4.02 -2.45
CA LYS A 207 -16.42 -4.77 -1.48
C LYS A 207 -14.98 -4.90 -1.97
N LEU A 208 -14.04 -5.05 -1.06
CA LEU A 208 -12.63 -5.26 -1.35
C LEU A 208 -12.36 -6.75 -1.62
N PRO A 209 -11.62 -7.09 -2.69
CA PRO A 209 -11.20 -8.46 -2.94
C PRO A 209 -10.18 -8.92 -1.88
N GLN A 210 -10.23 -10.19 -1.50
CA GLN A 210 -9.27 -10.78 -0.56
C GLN A 210 -7.91 -11.05 -1.23
N PRO A 211 -6.82 -10.97 -0.48
CA PRO A 211 -6.68 -10.63 0.94
C PRO A 211 -6.74 -9.12 1.21
N VAL A 212 -7.40 -8.72 2.29
CA VAL A 212 -7.50 -7.32 2.75
C VAL A 212 -6.52 -7.09 3.89
N TYR A 213 -5.80 -5.97 3.85
CA TYR A 213 -4.78 -5.62 4.86
C TYR A 213 -5.16 -4.36 5.64
N ALA A 214 -4.56 -4.25 6.82
CA ALA A 214 -4.71 -3.10 7.70
C ALA A 214 -4.10 -1.83 7.10
N PRO A 215 -4.75 -0.64 7.21
CA PRO A 215 -4.20 0.63 6.74
C PRO A 215 -2.90 1.02 7.46
N GLU A 216 -2.68 0.56 8.67
CA GLU A 216 -1.44 0.76 9.44
C GLU A 216 -0.21 0.11 8.77
N GLU A 217 -0.38 -0.95 7.97
CA GLU A 217 0.72 -1.52 7.19
C GLU A 217 1.16 -0.57 6.05
N VAL A 218 0.20 0.18 5.46
CA VAL A 218 0.54 1.21 4.48
C VAL A 218 1.20 2.41 5.14
N ALA A 219 0.71 2.83 6.31
CA ALA A 219 1.31 3.90 7.09
C ALA A 219 2.80 3.59 7.43
N LYS A 220 3.10 2.35 7.84
CA LYS A 220 4.49 1.90 8.07
C LYS A 220 5.35 2.01 6.80
N ALA A 221 4.81 1.61 5.65
CA ALA A 221 5.53 1.71 4.38
C ALA A 221 5.80 3.17 3.98
N ILE A 222 4.84 4.08 4.19
CA ILE A 222 4.99 5.51 3.94
C ILE A 222 6.06 6.10 4.87
N LEU A 223 6.03 5.81 6.17
CA LEU A 223 7.01 6.33 7.12
C LEU A 223 8.41 5.73 6.91
N HIS A 224 8.50 4.49 6.44
CA HIS A 224 9.76 3.91 6.01
C HIS A 224 10.33 4.69 4.80
N ALA A 225 9.51 4.96 3.78
CA ALA A 225 9.92 5.73 2.61
C ALA A 225 10.28 7.19 2.95
N ALA A 226 9.70 7.77 4.00
CA ALA A 226 10.06 9.10 4.51
C ALA A 226 11.45 9.15 5.16
N THR A 227 12.03 8.00 5.54
CA THR A 227 13.34 7.92 6.20
C THR A 227 14.38 7.13 5.40
N HIS A 228 13.95 6.35 4.42
CA HIS A 228 14.82 5.50 3.59
C HIS A 228 14.48 5.70 2.10
N PRO A 229 15.44 6.08 1.26
CA PRO A 229 15.21 6.18 -0.17
C PRO A 229 14.86 4.80 -0.76
N VAL A 230 13.63 4.66 -1.25
CA VAL A 230 13.12 3.43 -1.88
C VAL A 230 12.33 3.80 -3.12
N ARG A 231 12.49 3.01 -4.20
CA ARG A 231 11.79 3.26 -5.46
C ARG A 231 10.29 2.96 -5.38
N ASP A 232 9.94 1.72 -5.04
CA ASP A 232 8.57 1.22 -5.01
C ASP A 232 8.38 0.31 -3.78
N ILE A 233 7.23 0.42 -3.10
CA ILE A 233 6.85 -0.48 -2.01
C ILE A 233 5.46 -1.05 -2.28
N TYR A 234 5.37 -2.36 -2.43
CA TYR A 234 4.09 -3.06 -2.42
C TYR A 234 3.67 -3.35 -0.98
N VAL A 235 2.45 -3.02 -0.65
CA VAL A 235 1.86 -3.35 0.65
C VAL A 235 0.82 -4.45 0.47
N GLY A 236 1.17 -5.65 0.97
CA GLY A 236 0.38 -6.87 0.79
C GLY A 236 0.97 -7.81 -0.28
N GLY A 237 1.30 -9.03 0.14
CA GLY A 237 1.91 -10.04 -0.74
C GLY A 237 1.00 -10.48 -1.90
N GLY A 238 -0.32 -10.52 -1.67
CA GLY A 238 -1.29 -10.84 -2.72
C GLY A 238 -1.24 -9.86 -3.88
N GLY A 239 -1.14 -8.55 -3.60
CA GLY A 239 -0.99 -7.52 -4.63
C GLY A 239 0.32 -7.64 -5.41
N LYS A 240 1.43 -7.98 -4.73
CA LYS A 240 2.70 -8.21 -5.42
C LYS A 240 2.64 -9.42 -6.34
N LEU A 241 2.01 -10.50 -5.90
CA LEU A 241 1.81 -11.70 -6.73
C LEU A 241 0.99 -11.37 -7.98
N MET A 242 -0.15 -10.66 -7.81
CA MET A 242 -1.02 -10.22 -8.90
C MET A 242 -0.27 -9.36 -9.93
N SER A 243 0.48 -8.34 -9.49
CA SER A 243 1.33 -7.50 -10.34
C SER A 243 2.39 -8.32 -11.10
N THR A 244 3.02 -9.29 -10.41
CA THR A 244 4.04 -10.15 -11.02
C THR A 244 3.42 -11.09 -12.06
N THR A 245 2.27 -11.70 -11.75
CA THR A 245 1.54 -12.57 -12.70
C THR A 245 1.13 -11.78 -13.94
N ASN A 246 0.57 -10.58 -13.77
CA ASN A 246 0.18 -9.72 -14.90
C ASN A 246 1.38 -9.37 -15.82
N LYS A 247 2.55 -9.14 -15.21
CA LYS A 247 3.77 -8.83 -15.98
C LYS A 247 4.22 -9.98 -16.91
N TYR A 248 4.14 -11.22 -16.44
CA TYR A 248 4.70 -12.39 -17.16
C TYR A 248 3.64 -13.25 -17.84
N ALA A 249 2.39 -13.19 -17.41
CA ALA A 249 1.27 -13.97 -17.95
C ALA A 249 -0.02 -13.12 -17.99
N PRO A 250 -0.06 -11.99 -18.75
CA PRO A 250 -1.21 -11.08 -18.77
C PRO A 250 -2.50 -11.76 -19.18
N GLY A 251 -2.48 -12.63 -20.21
CA GLY A 251 -3.67 -13.35 -20.66
C GLY A 251 -4.26 -14.29 -19.59
N ALA A 252 -3.43 -14.88 -18.72
CA ALA A 252 -3.91 -15.67 -17.59
C ALA A 252 -4.58 -14.78 -16.53
N MET A 253 -4.04 -13.57 -16.29
CA MET A 253 -4.63 -12.60 -15.39
C MET A 253 -5.97 -12.09 -15.94
N ASP A 254 -6.06 -11.74 -17.23
CA ASP A 254 -7.30 -11.30 -17.86
C ASP A 254 -8.39 -12.38 -17.76
N TRP A 255 -8.03 -13.65 -18.00
CA TRP A 255 -8.97 -14.76 -17.89
C TRP A 255 -9.47 -14.95 -16.44
N LEU A 256 -8.57 -14.83 -15.44
CA LEU A 256 -8.92 -14.95 -14.03
C LEU A 256 -9.85 -13.81 -13.61
N GLU A 257 -9.49 -12.57 -13.93
CA GLU A 257 -10.27 -11.37 -13.59
C GLU A 257 -11.64 -11.36 -14.30
N ALA A 258 -11.71 -11.82 -15.54
CA ALA A 258 -12.99 -11.95 -16.26
C ALA A 258 -13.94 -12.94 -15.58
N LYS A 259 -13.42 -14.03 -15.00
CA LYS A 259 -14.22 -15.05 -14.31
C LYS A 259 -14.60 -14.70 -12.89
N THR A 260 -13.70 -14.06 -12.12
CA THR A 260 -13.86 -13.92 -10.67
C THR A 260 -13.89 -12.47 -10.19
N GLY A 261 -13.28 -11.54 -10.93
CA GLY A 261 -13.02 -10.19 -10.47
C GLY A 261 -14.28 -9.38 -10.14
N VAL A 262 -15.35 -9.53 -10.93
CA VAL A 262 -16.62 -8.83 -10.68
C VAL A 262 -17.28 -9.33 -9.38
N ALA A 263 -17.38 -10.65 -9.19
CA ALA A 263 -18.01 -11.24 -8.01
C ALA A 263 -17.23 -10.92 -6.72
N GLN A 264 -15.90 -10.87 -6.79
CA GLN A 264 -15.06 -10.54 -5.65
C GLN A 264 -15.20 -9.09 -5.18
N GLN A 265 -15.73 -8.20 -6.02
CA GLN A 265 -15.86 -6.77 -5.74
C GLN A 265 -17.30 -6.32 -5.45
N LYS A 266 -18.26 -7.24 -5.39
CA LYS A 266 -19.66 -7.00 -5.06
C LYS A 266 -20.03 -7.69 -3.75
N GLN A 267 -20.75 -6.99 -2.90
CA GLN A 267 -21.35 -7.59 -1.69
C GLN A 267 -22.77 -8.04 -2.00
N GLU A 268 -22.92 -9.28 -2.39
CA GLU A 268 -24.22 -9.89 -2.71
C GLU A 268 -25.26 -9.70 -1.61
N GLY A 269 -26.52 -9.57 -1.98
CA GLY A 269 -27.63 -9.37 -1.05
C GLY A 269 -27.70 -8.00 -0.39
N THR A 270 -26.83 -7.05 -0.79
CA THR A 270 -26.84 -5.68 -0.27
C THR A 270 -27.31 -4.69 -1.33
N ARG A 271 -27.72 -3.48 -0.87
CA ARG A 271 -28.05 -2.35 -1.74
C ARG A 271 -27.13 -1.18 -1.42
N ALA A 272 -26.66 -0.50 -2.45
CA ALA A 272 -25.89 0.74 -2.29
C ALA A 272 -26.73 1.80 -1.58
N VAL A 273 -26.14 2.45 -0.56
CA VAL A 273 -26.82 3.48 0.26
C VAL A 273 -26.56 4.87 -0.30
N ASP A 274 -25.30 5.17 -0.63
CA ASP A 274 -24.90 6.45 -1.22
C ASP A 274 -24.09 6.21 -2.50
N PRO A 275 -24.76 6.12 -3.67
CA PRO A 275 -24.06 5.88 -4.93
C PRO A 275 -23.23 7.08 -5.41
N ALA A 276 -23.43 8.29 -4.88
CA ALA A 276 -22.64 9.46 -5.23
C ALA A 276 -21.27 9.44 -4.56
N GLY A 277 -21.20 8.91 -3.36
CA GLY A 277 -19.98 8.87 -2.56
C GLY A 277 -19.37 10.26 -2.35
N SER A 278 -18.06 10.31 -2.20
CA SER A 278 -17.32 11.57 -1.98
C SER A 278 -16.67 12.14 -3.24
N LEU A 279 -17.08 11.70 -4.44
CA LEU A 279 -16.41 12.10 -5.68
C LEU A 279 -16.45 13.64 -5.87
N HIS A 280 -17.62 14.24 -5.81
CA HIS A 280 -17.82 15.68 -6.04
C HIS A 280 -17.80 16.52 -4.75
N ARG A 281 -18.27 15.96 -3.65
CA ARG A 281 -18.37 16.65 -2.36
C ARG A 281 -17.90 15.73 -1.23
N PRO A 282 -17.31 16.25 -0.14
CA PRO A 282 -17.13 15.43 1.06
C PRO A 282 -18.49 14.88 1.48
N ASN A 283 -18.61 13.56 1.61
CA ASN A 283 -19.76 12.98 2.27
C ASN A 283 -19.52 12.94 3.79
N ALA A 284 -20.58 12.70 4.57
CA ALA A 284 -20.68 12.95 6.01
C ALA A 284 -19.42 12.64 6.86
N PRO A 285 -19.25 13.30 8.02
CA PRO A 285 -18.04 13.34 8.81
C PRO A 285 -17.63 11.95 9.28
N HIS A 286 -16.46 11.49 8.88
CA HIS A 286 -15.95 10.19 9.30
C HIS A 286 -14.43 10.21 9.39
N ALA A 287 -13.89 10.79 10.45
CA ALA A 287 -12.49 10.63 10.84
C ALA A 287 -12.24 9.17 11.28
N LYS A 288 -12.34 8.22 10.35
CA LYS A 288 -12.16 6.79 10.60
C LYS A 288 -10.97 6.25 9.81
N VAL A 289 -10.13 5.46 10.48
CA VAL A 289 -9.02 4.73 9.85
C VAL A 289 -9.55 3.49 9.12
N ARG A 290 -10.40 2.70 9.78
CA ARG A 290 -10.92 1.44 9.28
C ARG A 290 -12.27 1.60 8.59
N GLY A 291 -12.47 0.79 7.54
CA GLY A 291 -13.75 0.66 6.87
C GLY A 291 -14.69 -0.34 7.56
N SER A 292 -15.82 -0.60 6.91
CA SER A 292 -16.79 -1.63 7.31
C SER A 292 -16.61 -2.93 6.51
N ASN A 293 -15.36 -3.35 6.28
CA ASN A 293 -15.09 -4.55 5.49
C ASN A 293 -15.68 -5.81 6.18
N PRO A 294 -16.57 -6.57 5.49
CA PRO A 294 -17.22 -7.72 6.11
C PRO A 294 -16.32 -8.97 6.20
N SER A 295 -15.16 -8.94 5.56
CA SER A 295 -14.25 -10.08 5.46
C SER A 295 -13.08 -9.95 6.42
N HIS A 296 -12.30 -11.03 6.58
CA HIS A 296 -11.10 -11.03 7.41
C HIS A 296 -10.07 -9.98 6.95
N VAL A 297 -9.53 -9.22 7.90
CA VAL A 297 -8.47 -8.23 7.68
C VAL A 297 -7.16 -8.76 8.25
N MET A 298 -6.14 -8.82 7.42
CA MET A 298 -4.80 -9.18 7.85
C MET A 298 -4.11 -7.98 8.50
N GLU A 299 -3.92 -8.03 9.82
CA GLU A 299 -3.29 -6.96 10.59
C GLU A 299 -1.82 -6.76 10.23
N THR A 300 -1.20 -7.75 9.61
CA THR A 300 0.21 -7.69 9.21
C THR A 300 0.44 -8.40 7.88
N SER A 301 1.43 -7.92 7.12
CA SER A 301 1.91 -8.56 5.91
C SER A 301 3.37 -8.98 6.07
N LEU A 302 3.63 -10.29 6.10
CA LEU A 302 5.00 -10.82 6.15
C LEU A 302 5.83 -10.34 4.96
N TYR A 303 5.22 -10.30 3.77
CA TYR A 303 5.87 -9.77 2.57
C TYR A 303 6.29 -8.29 2.76
N THR A 304 5.38 -7.44 3.22
CA THR A 304 5.67 -6.02 3.46
C THR A 304 6.77 -5.86 4.49
N ARG A 305 6.70 -6.57 5.61
CA ARG A 305 7.74 -6.53 6.66
C ARG A 305 9.11 -6.97 6.14
N ALA A 306 9.16 -8.06 5.37
CA ALA A 306 10.41 -8.53 4.76
C ALA A 306 10.99 -7.49 3.78
N THR A 307 10.14 -6.81 3.02
CA THR A 307 10.55 -5.75 2.10
C THR A 307 11.09 -4.51 2.82
N LEU A 308 10.47 -4.12 3.94
CA LEU A 308 10.91 -2.97 4.74
C LEU A 308 12.18 -3.25 5.56
N HIS A 309 12.45 -4.53 5.89
CA HIS A 309 13.60 -4.96 6.71
C HIS A 309 14.36 -6.12 6.05
N PRO A 310 14.98 -5.92 4.87
CA PRO A 310 15.55 -7.00 4.07
C PRO A 310 16.68 -7.76 4.78
N VAL A 311 17.48 -7.09 5.60
CA VAL A 311 18.55 -7.73 6.38
C VAL A 311 17.96 -8.69 7.42
N LEU A 312 16.96 -8.26 8.18
CA LEU A 312 16.29 -9.12 9.17
C LEU A 312 15.57 -10.29 8.49
N ALA A 313 14.94 -10.04 7.34
CA ALA A 313 14.28 -11.09 6.55
C ALA A 313 15.30 -12.13 6.05
N GLY A 314 16.46 -11.69 5.56
CA GLY A 314 17.56 -12.57 5.14
C GLY A 314 18.08 -13.44 6.29
N VAL A 315 18.30 -12.85 7.46
CA VAL A 315 18.74 -13.59 8.67
C VAL A 315 17.68 -14.63 9.08
N ALA A 316 16.39 -14.24 9.12
CA ALA A 316 15.31 -15.15 9.47
C ALA A 316 15.18 -16.32 8.46
N ALA A 317 15.32 -16.05 7.17
CA ALA A 317 15.31 -17.07 6.13
C ALA A 317 16.49 -18.04 6.26
N ALA A 318 17.70 -17.53 6.50
CA ALA A 318 18.89 -18.36 6.72
C ALA A 318 18.76 -19.24 7.98
N ALA A 319 18.24 -18.69 9.08
CA ALA A 319 17.98 -19.45 10.30
C ALA A 319 16.92 -20.55 10.09
N GLY A 320 15.83 -20.25 9.35
CA GLY A 320 14.81 -21.21 8.98
C GLY A 320 15.36 -22.36 8.12
N LEU A 321 16.20 -22.04 7.13
CA LEU A 321 16.85 -23.02 6.29
C LEU A 321 17.79 -23.93 7.11
N ALA A 322 18.62 -23.35 7.98
CA ALA A 322 19.51 -24.11 8.86
C ALA A 322 18.73 -25.04 9.80
N ALA A 323 17.62 -24.58 10.39
CA ALA A 323 16.74 -25.40 11.22
C ALA A 323 16.13 -26.57 10.43
N THR A 324 15.68 -26.32 9.19
CA THR A 324 15.11 -27.36 8.30
C THR A 324 16.16 -28.40 7.96
N ILE A 325 17.39 -27.99 7.60
CA ILE A 325 18.51 -28.89 7.31
C ILE A 325 18.84 -29.74 8.54
N ALA A 326 18.90 -29.11 9.74
CA ALA A 326 19.18 -29.85 10.99
C ALA A 326 18.08 -30.89 11.29
N LEU A 327 16.81 -30.54 11.04
CA LEU A 327 15.66 -31.41 11.26
C LEU A 327 15.68 -32.64 10.28
N VAL A 328 16.01 -32.41 9.02
CA VAL A 328 16.17 -33.47 8.02
C VAL A 328 17.35 -34.37 8.37
N ALA A 329 18.50 -33.79 8.75
CA ALA A 329 19.68 -34.54 9.15
C ALA A 329 19.46 -35.38 10.43
N SER A 330 18.68 -34.88 11.40
CA SER A 330 18.31 -35.62 12.60
C SER A 330 17.40 -36.82 12.28
N ARG A 331 16.43 -36.65 11.39
CA ARG A 331 15.52 -37.72 10.95
C ARG A 331 16.27 -38.83 10.18
N SER A 332 17.29 -38.48 9.36
CA SER A 332 18.11 -39.42 8.64
C SER A 332 18.98 -40.27 9.61
N ARG A 333 19.41 -39.69 10.74
CA ARG A 333 20.20 -40.41 11.77
C ARG A 333 19.36 -41.37 12.61
N THR A 334 18.07 -41.10 12.84
CA THR A 334 17.18 -42.00 13.56
C THR A 334 16.75 -43.19 12.68
N GLY A 335 16.51 -42.99 11.39
CA GLY A 335 16.17 -44.08 10.46
C GLY A 335 17.29 -45.08 10.21
N LEU A 336 18.56 -44.73 10.43
CA LEU A 336 19.71 -45.64 10.34
C LEU A 336 19.93 -46.49 11.61
N LYS A 337 19.36 -46.12 12.75
CA LYS A 337 19.44 -46.87 14.00
C LYS A 337 18.43 -48.02 14.09
N ASP A 338 17.33 -47.94 13.34
CA ASP A 338 16.30 -48.98 13.31
C ASP A 338 16.51 -50.03 12.21
N ALA A 339 17.50 -49.85 11.33
CA ALA A 339 17.96 -50.91 10.43
C ALA A 339 18.90 -51.84 11.20
N GLY A 340 18.31 -52.73 11.99
CA GLY A 340 19.07 -53.71 12.76
C GLY A 340 20.02 -54.52 11.87
N VAL A 341 21.28 -54.63 12.28
CA VAL A 341 22.29 -55.49 11.69
C VAL A 341 21.79 -56.95 11.81
N PRO A 342 21.64 -57.73 10.72
CA PRO A 342 21.31 -59.15 10.83
C PRO A 342 22.42 -59.85 11.58
N GLN A 343 22.08 -60.54 12.69
CA GLN A 343 23.00 -61.44 13.40
C GLN A 343 23.36 -62.59 12.47
N PRO A 344 24.63 -63.04 12.39
CA PRO A 344 25.03 -64.20 11.61
C PRO A 344 24.42 -65.40 12.28
N GLY A 345 23.52 -66.10 11.57
CA GLY A 345 22.91 -67.34 12.01
C GLY A 345 23.97 -68.45 12.06
N GLU A 346 24.08 -69.13 13.20
CA GLU A 346 24.82 -70.38 13.37
C GLU A 346 24.23 -71.45 12.45
N HIS A 347 24.94 -71.81 11.38
CA HIS A 347 24.65 -72.98 10.60
C HIS A 347 25.44 -74.16 11.23
N GLU A 348 24.76 -74.97 12.04
CA GLU A 348 25.23 -76.32 12.33
C GLU A 348 24.94 -77.25 11.15
N PRO A 349 25.95 -78.05 10.65
CA PRO A 349 25.73 -79.01 9.58
C PRO A 349 25.12 -80.28 10.17
N ARG A 350 23.92 -80.66 9.75
CA ARG A 350 23.31 -81.96 10.01
C ARG A 350 24.02 -83.02 9.09
N VAL A 351 24.65 -83.98 9.71
CA VAL A 351 25.18 -85.24 9.08
C VAL A 351 23.99 -86.15 8.80
N PRO A 352 23.83 -86.76 7.60
CA PRO A 352 22.79 -87.72 7.35
C PRO A 352 23.24 -89.12 7.90
N ALA A 353 22.38 -89.74 8.65
CA ALA A 353 22.51 -91.11 9.10
C ALA A 353 22.27 -92.06 7.93
N THR A 354 23.17 -92.97 7.73
CA THR A 354 23.04 -94.11 6.86
C THR A 354 22.40 -95.26 7.65
N ASP A 355 21.31 -95.78 7.16
CA ASP A 355 20.70 -97.04 7.61
C ASP A 355 20.98 -98.12 6.59
N ASN A 356 21.39 -99.32 7.16
CA ASN A 356 21.47 -100.65 6.54
C ASN A 356 20.07 -101.16 6.19
#